data_92a81dbb270f92f8441a1440f17087db
#
_entry.id   92a81dbb270f92f8441a1440f17087db
#
_cell.length_a   1.000
_cell.length_b   1.000
_cell.length_c   1.000
_cell.angle_alpha   90.00
_cell.angle_beta   90.00
_cell.angle_gamma   90.00
#
_symmetry.space_group_name_H-M   'P 1'
#
loop_
_entity.id
_entity.type
_entity.pdbx_description
1 polymer ?
#
loop_
_entity_poly.entity_id
_entity_poly.type
_entity_poly.pdbx_seq_one_letter_code
_entity_poly.pdbx_strand_id
1 'polypeptide(L)'
;MVKIPFLFLAALLLTAAQAASAQAVIDTTGGRYYRPVFANVTVASGVAYGAAVNSAGINQTLLMDVYQPTSDALARRPVIVFAHQGGFIAGSKTDAYMVSVCTQFARLGYVTASIDYRLLDFGTIIGGGFDTVNIAKSAIRGMQDLRAAVRFFRKDAATTNTYRVNPGYVIVGGSSAGAFAALEVGYLDKVAEVPGYVGIAALGGVEGVSGNPPATAACPRPCST
;
A
#
# COMPACT_ATOMS: atom_id res chain seq x y z
N MET A 1 -20.10 -51.90 24.48
CA MET A 1 -20.19 -50.47 24.10
C MET A 1 -19.09 -49.72 24.85
N VAL A 2 -18.00 -49.34 24.16
CA VAL A 2 -16.87 -48.62 24.74
C VAL A 2 -17.18 -47.13 24.69
N LYS A 3 -17.36 -46.51 25.85
CA LYS A 3 -17.52 -45.04 25.95
C LYS A 3 -16.15 -44.38 25.80
N ILE A 4 -15.89 -43.82 24.64
CA ILE A 4 -14.71 -42.98 24.41
C ILE A 4 -14.93 -41.68 25.19
N PRO A 5 -14.08 -41.30 26.15
CA PRO A 5 -14.30 -40.10 26.94
C PRO A 5 -14.13 -38.83 26.09
N PHE A 6 -15.09 -37.94 26.18
CA PHE A 6 -15.19 -36.65 25.49
C PHE A 6 -13.95 -35.74 25.67
N LEU A 7 -13.09 -36.02 26.64
CA LEU A 7 -11.85 -35.29 26.91
C LEU A 7 -10.78 -35.46 25.83
N PHE A 8 -10.76 -36.57 25.07
CA PHE A 8 -9.73 -36.77 24.03
C PHE A 8 -10.01 -35.99 22.74
N LEU A 9 -11.29 -35.69 22.47
CA LEU A 9 -11.67 -34.91 21.30
C LEU A 9 -11.38 -33.41 21.44
N ALA A 10 -11.47 -32.89 22.66
CA ALA A 10 -11.16 -31.49 22.98
C ALA A 10 -9.67 -31.19 22.91
N ALA A 11 -8.81 -32.15 23.28
CA ALA A 11 -7.35 -31.99 23.21
C ALA A 11 -6.83 -31.99 21.77
N LEU A 12 -7.47 -32.69 20.85
CA LEU A 12 -7.08 -32.73 19.43
C LEU A 12 -7.47 -31.44 18.67
N LEU A 13 -8.51 -30.74 19.12
CA LEU A 13 -8.94 -29.46 18.53
C LEU A 13 -8.09 -28.26 19.00
N LEU A 14 -7.45 -28.35 20.16
CA LEU A 14 -6.57 -27.28 20.65
C LEU A 14 -5.17 -27.28 20.01
N THR A 15 -4.72 -28.39 19.45
CA THR A 15 -3.40 -28.47 18.77
C THR A 15 -3.43 -27.96 17.32
N ALA A 16 -4.62 -27.86 16.71
CA ALA A 16 -4.75 -27.35 15.34
C ALA A 16 -4.72 -25.81 15.24
N ALA A 17 -4.84 -25.09 16.35
CA ALA A 17 -4.93 -23.64 16.37
C ALA A 17 -3.58 -22.91 16.53
N GLN A 18 -2.47 -23.61 16.71
CA GLN A 18 -1.16 -22.98 16.91
C GLN A 18 -0.21 -23.04 15.70
N ALA A 19 -0.68 -23.47 14.53
CA ALA A 19 0.14 -23.54 13.32
C ALA A 19 0.05 -22.30 12.44
N ALA A 20 -0.18 -21.12 12.95
CA ALA A 20 -0.31 -19.93 12.11
C ALA A 20 0.25 -18.67 12.75
N SER A 21 1.54 -18.53 12.80
CA SER A 21 2.27 -17.28 12.51
C SER A 21 3.78 -17.45 12.70
N ALA A 22 4.37 -18.43 12.06
CA ALA A 22 5.77 -18.29 11.75
C ALA A 22 5.85 -17.12 10.76
N GLN A 23 6.21 -15.95 11.26
CA GLN A 23 6.52 -14.81 10.44
C GLN A 23 7.59 -15.27 9.45
N ALA A 24 7.26 -15.30 8.16
CA ALA A 24 8.17 -15.83 7.16
C ALA A 24 9.47 -15.02 7.24
N VAL A 25 10.56 -15.68 7.61
CA VAL A 25 11.88 -15.04 7.70
C VAL A 25 12.24 -14.49 6.32
N ILE A 26 12.60 -13.22 6.24
CA ILE A 26 13.09 -12.62 5.00
C ILE A 26 14.47 -13.20 4.70
N ASP A 27 14.63 -13.82 3.54
CA ASP A 27 15.91 -14.35 3.08
C ASP A 27 16.85 -13.21 2.68
N THR A 28 17.86 -12.94 3.49
CA THR A 28 18.89 -11.92 3.27
C THR A 28 20.18 -12.49 2.68
N THR A 29 20.18 -13.75 2.25
CA THR A 29 21.35 -14.42 1.68
C THR A 29 21.93 -13.62 0.53
N GLY A 30 23.26 -13.56 0.44
CA GLY A 30 23.98 -12.84 -0.59
C GLY A 30 23.93 -11.31 -0.47
N GLY A 31 23.41 -10.77 0.63
CA GLY A 31 23.34 -9.33 0.85
C GLY A 31 22.03 -8.67 0.39
N ARG A 32 21.01 -9.46 0.05
CA ARG A 32 19.68 -8.96 -0.33
C ARG A 32 19.14 -8.01 0.73
N TYR A 33 18.43 -6.99 0.28
CA TYR A 33 17.72 -5.95 1.04
C TYR A 33 18.60 -4.93 1.76
N TYR A 34 19.93 -5.10 1.80
CA TYR A 34 20.86 -4.13 2.37
C TYR A 34 22.06 -3.78 1.48
N ARG A 35 22.27 -4.52 0.37
CA ARG A 35 23.29 -4.21 -0.66
C ARG A 35 22.69 -4.32 -2.07
N PRO A 36 23.14 -3.53 -3.04
CA PRO A 36 22.76 -3.73 -4.44
C PRO A 36 23.33 -5.07 -4.96
N VAL A 37 22.42 -6.05 -5.13
CA VAL A 37 22.77 -7.38 -5.65
C VAL A 37 22.27 -7.62 -7.06
N PHE A 38 21.44 -6.72 -7.58
CA PHE A 38 20.91 -6.75 -8.95
C PHE A 38 21.42 -5.56 -9.75
N ALA A 39 22.01 -5.84 -10.93
CA ALA A 39 22.50 -4.80 -11.83
C ALA A 39 21.34 -4.07 -12.53
N ASN A 40 20.32 -4.82 -12.96
CA ASN A 40 19.24 -4.33 -13.81
C ASN A 40 17.87 -4.42 -13.10
N VAL A 41 16.98 -3.51 -13.47
CA VAL A 41 15.61 -3.40 -12.97
C VAL A 41 14.66 -3.40 -14.15
N THR A 42 13.62 -4.21 -14.06
CA THR A 42 12.51 -4.25 -15.02
C THR A 42 11.38 -3.37 -14.47
N VAL A 43 10.78 -2.54 -15.32
CA VAL A 43 9.70 -1.62 -14.95
C VAL A 43 8.42 -1.97 -15.70
N ALA A 44 7.35 -2.23 -14.97
CA ALA A 44 5.99 -2.27 -15.51
C ALA A 44 5.34 -0.90 -15.29
N SER A 45 5.25 -0.10 -16.36
CA SER A 45 4.74 1.26 -16.29
C SER A 45 3.23 1.33 -16.50
N GLY A 46 2.57 2.28 -15.83
CA GLY A 46 1.16 2.57 -16.03
C GLY A 46 0.21 1.48 -15.53
N VAL A 47 0.59 0.73 -14.51
CA VAL A 47 -0.25 -0.32 -13.91
C VAL A 47 -1.41 0.33 -13.17
N ALA A 48 -2.65 0.04 -13.57
CA ALA A 48 -3.84 0.53 -12.89
C ALA A 48 -4.05 -0.23 -11.57
N TYR A 49 -4.02 0.47 -10.43
CA TYR A 49 -4.26 -0.12 -9.13
C TYR A 49 -5.64 0.23 -8.55
N GLY A 50 -6.35 1.17 -9.17
CA GLY A 50 -7.68 1.55 -8.77
C GLY A 50 -8.24 2.72 -9.58
N ALA A 51 -9.40 3.19 -9.15
CA ALA A 51 -10.00 4.44 -9.62
C ALA A 51 -10.84 5.04 -8.49
N ALA A 52 -10.96 6.36 -8.45
CA ALA A 52 -11.84 7.06 -7.52
C ALA A 52 -12.13 8.50 -7.98
N VAL A 53 -13.18 9.08 -7.44
CA VAL A 53 -13.55 10.46 -7.72
C VAL A 53 -12.54 11.42 -7.10
N ASN A 54 -11.97 12.33 -7.90
CA ASN A 54 -11.03 13.36 -7.50
C ASN A 54 -11.71 14.61 -6.92
N SER A 55 -10.95 15.67 -6.66
CA SER A 55 -11.48 16.93 -6.10
C SER A 55 -12.39 17.70 -7.07
N ALA A 56 -12.28 17.47 -8.37
CA ALA A 56 -13.16 18.05 -9.41
C ALA A 56 -14.46 17.24 -9.63
N GLY A 57 -14.67 16.15 -8.90
CA GLY A 57 -15.84 15.29 -9.12
C GLY A 57 -15.69 14.29 -10.28
N ILE A 58 -14.48 14.14 -10.83
CA ILE A 58 -14.21 13.29 -12.00
C ILE A 58 -13.64 11.94 -11.52
N ASN A 59 -14.13 10.83 -12.07
CA ASN A 59 -13.55 9.52 -11.80
C ASN A 59 -12.17 9.41 -12.47
N GLN A 60 -11.12 9.31 -11.64
CA GLN A 60 -9.73 9.28 -12.05
C GLN A 60 -9.18 7.86 -11.89
N THR A 61 -8.60 7.32 -12.98
CA THR A 61 -7.82 6.08 -12.89
C THR A 61 -6.51 6.35 -12.15
N LEU A 62 -6.18 5.49 -11.20
CA LEU A 62 -4.98 5.57 -10.39
C LEU A 62 -3.92 4.62 -10.94
N LEU A 63 -2.79 5.17 -11.34
CA LEU A 63 -1.70 4.45 -12.00
C LEU A 63 -0.46 4.38 -11.11
N MET A 64 0.31 3.32 -11.27
CA MET A 64 1.63 3.18 -10.66
C MET A 64 2.64 2.59 -11.65
N ASP A 65 3.92 2.81 -11.37
CA ASP A 65 5.02 2.10 -12.03
C ASP A 65 5.63 1.12 -11.04
N VAL A 66 5.75 -0.14 -11.44
CA VAL A 66 6.28 -1.22 -10.58
C VAL A 66 7.66 -1.63 -11.06
N TYR A 67 8.62 -1.57 -10.15
CA TYR A 67 10.03 -1.86 -10.39
C TYR A 67 10.39 -3.19 -9.74
N GLN A 68 11.05 -4.07 -10.47
CA GLN A 68 11.45 -5.39 -10.00
C GLN A 68 12.90 -5.68 -10.38
N PRO A 69 13.68 -6.40 -9.55
CA PRO A 69 14.98 -6.91 -9.96
C PRO A 69 14.82 -7.78 -11.22
N THR A 70 15.60 -7.51 -12.25
CA THR A 70 15.59 -8.34 -13.47
C THR A 70 16.16 -9.72 -13.15
N SER A 71 15.50 -10.78 -13.65
CA SER A 71 15.92 -12.18 -13.49
C SER A 71 15.95 -12.70 -12.04
N ASP A 72 15.28 -12.04 -11.11
CA ASP A 72 15.13 -12.55 -9.75
C ASP A 72 14.10 -13.69 -9.69
N ALA A 73 14.53 -14.87 -9.24
CA ALA A 73 13.67 -16.06 -9.15
C ALA A 73 12.87 -16.16 -7.86
N LEU A 74 13.10 -15.27 -6.86
CA LEU A 74 12.45 -15.36 -5.55
C LEU A 74 10.94 -15.15 -5.68
N ALA A 75 10.16 -16.08 -5.14
CA ALA A 75 8.71 -16.11 -5.29
C ALA A 75 7.95 -15.17 -4.33
N ARG A 76 8.59 -14.70 -3.26
CA ARG A 76 7.95 -13.88 -2.20
C ARG A 76 8.92 -12.81 -1.72
N ARG A 77 8.79 -11.61 -2.26
CA ARG A 77 9.64 -10.45 -1.96
C ARG A 77 8.90 -9.41 -1.14
N PRO A 78 9.55 -8.71 -0.22
CA PRO A 78 9.00 -7.48 0.35
C PRO A 78 8.67 -6.48 -0.75
N VAL A 79 7.59 -5.71 -0.57
CA VAL A 79 7.24 -4.60 -1.47
C VAL A 79 7.26 -3.28 -0.71
N ILE A 80 7.77 -2.24 -1.36
CA ILE A 80 7.72 -0.87 -0.87
C ILE A 80 6.90 -0.03 -1.84
N VAL A 81 5.82 0.57 -1.36
CA VAL A 81 4.97 1.47 -2.16
C VAL A 81 5.27 2.91 -1.78
N PHE A 82 5.71 3.71 -2.74
CA PHE A 82 6.11 5.10 -2.54
C PHE A 82 5.08 6.07 -3.13
N ALA A 83 4.75 7.10 -2.35
CA ALA A 83 3.99 8.26 -2.79
C ALA A 83 4.94 9.46 -3.00
N HIS A 84 4.74 10.19 -4.12
CA HIS A 84 5.59 11.31 -4.50
C HIS A 84 5.36 12.58 -3.66
N GLN A 85 6.29 13.52 -3.72
CA GLN A 85 6.20 14.86 -3.18
C GLN A 85 5.24 15.75 -4.02
N GLY A 86 5.03 16.99 -3.59
CA GLY A 86 4.33 18.01 -4.38
C GLY A 86 3.14 18.66 -3.65
N GLY A 87 3.11 18.64 -2.31
CA GLY A 87 2.14 19.38 -1.50
C GLY A 87 0.68 18.96 -1.70
N PHE A 88 0.42 17.76 -2.22
CA PHE A 88 -0.90 17.27 -2.64
C PHE A 88 -1.54 18.05 -3.81
N ILE A 89 -0.76 18.87 -4.50
CA ILE A 89 -1.21 19.72 -5.62
C ILE A 89 -0.44 19.44 -6.92
N ALA A 90 0.71 18.80 -6.85
CA ALA A 90 1.59 18.53 -8.00
C ALA A 90 2.39 17.25 -7.78
N GLY A 91 3.18 16.85 -8.79
CA GLY A 91 4.05 15.68 -8.78
C GLY A 91 3.44 14.50 -9.52
N SER A 92 4.25 13.47 -9.69
CA SER A 92 3.84 12.24 -10.37
C SER A 92 4.71 11.05 -9.96
N LYS A 93 4.23 9.84 -10.26
CA LYS A 93 4.99 8.58 -10.11
C LYS A 93 6.29 8.55 -10.91
N THR A 94 6.43 9.42 -11.94
CA THR A 94 7.60 9.51 -12.81
C THR A 94 8.58 10.60 -12.40
N ASP A 95 8.37 11.27 -11.28
CA ASP A 95 9.34 12.25 -10.76
C ASP A 95 10.71 11.59 -10.58
N ALA A 96 11.77 12.28 -11.01
CA ALA A 96 13.13 11.74 -11.06
C ALA A 96 13.59 11.16 -9.70
N TYR A 97 13.20 11.78 -8.60
CA TYR A 97 13.48 11.29 -7.26
C TYR A 97 12.78 9.94 -6.98
N MET A 98 11.51 9.82 -7.35
CA MET A 98 10.74 8.57 -7.17
C MET A 98 11.30 7.43 -8.02
N VAL A 99 11.62 7.71 -9.29
CA VAL A 99 12.26 6.73 -10.19
C VAL A 99 13.60 6.27 -9.61
N SER A 100 14.42 7.20 -9.11
CA SER A 100 15.71 6.89 -8.50
C SER A 100 15.58 6.00 -7.27
N VAL A 101 14.71 6.38 -6.32
CA VAL A 101 14.47 5.62 -5.07
C VAL A 101 13.94 4.23 -5.40
N CYS A 102 12.91 4.11 -6.24
CA CYS A 102 12.35 2.82 -6.64
C CYS A 102 13.40 1.92 -7.28
N THR A 103 14.23 2.46 -8.19
CA THR A 103 15.30 1.71 -8.85
C THR A 103 16.35 1.23 -7.85
N GLN A 104 16.77 2.09 -6.92
CA GLN A 104 17.77 1.73 -5.91
C GLN A 104 17.27 0.59 -5.01
N PHE A 105 16.06 0.68 -4.47
CA PHE A 105 15.49 -0.39 -3.65
C PHE A 105 15.22 -1.67 -4.45
N ALA A 106 14.80 -1.58 -5.71
CA ALA A 106 14.68 -2.75 -6.56
C ALA A 106 16.03 -3.47 -6.76
N ARG A 107 17.13 -2.73 -6.93
CA ARG A 107 18.48 -3.30 -6.99
C ARG A 107 18.92 -3.99 -5.70
N LEU A 108 18.32 -3.67 -4.55
CA LEU A 108 18.52 -4.39 -3.29
C LEU A 108 17.73 -5.71 -3.23
N GLY A 109 16.74 -5.92 -4.12
CA GLY A 109 15.91 -7.13 -4.16
C GLY A 109 14.44 -6.93 -3.76
N TYR A 110 14.03 -5.71 -3.42
CA TYR A 110 12.62 -5.38 -3.18
C TYR A 110 11.84 -5.36 -4.50
N VAL A 111 10.53 -5.57 -4.41
CA VAL A 111 9.60 -4.98 -5.37
C VAL A 111 9.32 -3.56 -4.90
N THR A 112 9.33 -2.59 -5.79
CA THR A 112 8.98 -1.21 -5.42
C THR A 112 7.93 -0.67 -6.38
N ALA A 113 7.09 0.23 -5.90
CA ALA A 113 6.11 0.92 -6.73
C ALA A 113 6.12 2.41 -6.42
N SER A 114 6.06 3.24 -7.45
CA SER A 114 5.76 4.66 -7.35
C SER A 114 4.34 4.88 -7.83
N ILE A 115 3.49 5.52 -7.03
CA ILE A 115 2.07 5.72 -7.35
C ILE A 115 1.77 7.16 -7.74
N ASP A 116 0.85 7.35 -8.69
CA ASP A 116 0.06 8.58 -8.78
C ASP A 116 -1.09 8.47 -7.81
N TYR A 117 -1.33 9.50 -7.02
CA TYR A 117 -2.47 9.60 -6.11
C TYR A 117 -3.28 10.85 -6.42
N ARG A 118 -4.54 10.92 -5.98
CA ARG A 118 -5.45 12.05 -6.26
C ARG A 118 -4.95 13.33 -5.62
N LEU A 119 -4.60 14.28 -6.45
CA LEU A 119 -4.18 15.63 -6.06
C LEU A 119 -5.38 16.57 -5.94
N LEU A 120 -5.20 17.71 -5.30
CA LEU A 120 -6.11 18.84 -5.43
C LEU A 120 -6.01 19.35 -6.87
N ASP A 121 -7.13 19.35 -7.59
CA ASP A 121 -7.12 19.73 -9.00
C ASP A 121 -6.92 21.24 -9.20
N PHE A 122 -6.35 21.60 -10.33
CA PHE A 122 -6.00 22.98 -10.67
C PHE A 122 -7.23 23.89 -10.76
N GLY A 123 -8.37 23.39 -11.25
CA GLY A 123 -9.61 24.14 -11.33
C GLY A 123 -10.13 24.55 -9.95
N THR A 124 -10.03 23.65 -8.98
CA THR A 124 -10.36 23.95 -7.57
C THR A 124 -9.42 25.02 -7.02
N ILE A 125 -8.12 24.95 -7.30
CA ILE A 125 -7.12 25.91 -6.81
C ILE A 125 -7.41 27.33 -7.32
N ILE A 126 -7.59 27.49 -8.64
CA ILE A 126 -7.84 28.81 -9.23
C ILE A 126 -9.24 29.36 -8.90
N GLY A 127 -10.19 28.48 -8.58
CA GLY A 127 -11.52 28.84 -8.09
C GLY A 127 -11.57 29.32 -6.63
N GLY A 128 -10.39 29.48 -5.97
CA GLY A 128 -10.30 29.94 -4.59
C GLY A 128 -10.34 28.80 -3.54
N GLY A 129 -10.29 27.54 -4.00
CA GLY A 129 -10.29 26.37 -3.12
C GLY A 129 -8.91 25.94 -2.62
N PHE A 130 -7.89 26.78 -2.73
CA PHE A 130 -6.60 26.56 -2.10
C PHE A 130 -6.67 26.97 -0.63
N ASP A 131 -7.27 26.13 0.18
CA ASP A 131 -7.48 26.33 1.61
C ASP A 131 -7.09 25.10 2.42
N THR A 132 -7.03 25.28 3.73
CA THR A 132 -6.66 24.23 4.68
C THR A 132 -7.57 23.00 4.59
N VAL A 133 -8.86 23.19 4.34
CA VAL A 133 -9.85 22.10 4.28
C VAL A 133 -9.61 21.24 3.05
N ASN A 134 -9.42 21.86 1.88
CA ASN A 134 -9.19 21.13 0.62
C ASN A 134 -7.81 20.44 0.59
N ILE A 135 -6.79 21.06 1.18
CA ILE A 135 -5.49 20.42 1.35
C ILE A 135 -5.60 19.21 2.29
N ALA A 136 -6.28 19.33 3.43
CA ALA A 136 -6.51 18.21 4.35
C ALA A 136 -7.31 17.08 3.68
N LYS A 137 -8.35 17.40 2.90
CA LYS A 137 -9.08 16.40 2.09
C LYS A 137 -8.20 15.70 1.05
N SER A 138 -7.23 16.42 0.47
CA SER A 138 -6.31 15.85 -0.51
C SER A 138 -5.27 14.95 0.16
N ALA A 139 -4.82 15.28 1.38
CA ALA A 139 -3.98 14.39 2.18
C ALA A 139 -4.71 13.07 2.47
N ILE A 140 -5.96 13.13 2.94
CA ILE A 140 -6.79 11.93 3.16
C ILE A 140 -6.97 11.12 1.86
N ARG A 141 -7.22 11.75 0.71
CA ARG A 141 -7.29 11.03 -0.57
C ARG A 141 -5.97 10.35 -0.92
N GLY A 142 -4.83 11.02 -0.70
CA GLY A 142 -3.50 10.45 -0.91
C GLY A 142 -3.25 9.21 -0.04
N MET A 143 -3.61 9.28 1.24
CA MET A 143 -3.58 8.13 2.15
C MET A 143 -4.47 6.97 1.65
N GLN A 144 -5.72 7.26 1.27
CA GLN A 144 -6.66 6.25 0.77
C GLN A 144 -6.15 5.57 -0.50
N ASP A 145 -5.53 6.32 -1.40
CA ASP A 145 -4.96 5.80 -2.65
C ASP A 145 -3.72 4.95 -2.38
N LEU A 146 -2.88 5.35 -1.43
CA LEU A 146 -1.74 4.53 -0.99
C LEU A 146 -2.21 3.21 -0.35
N ARG A 147 -3.29 3.23 0.46
CA ARG A 147 -3.94 2.01 0.96
C ARG A 147 -4.50 1.14 -0.17
N ALA A 148 -5.07 1.75 -1.20
CA ALA A 148 -5.56 1.02 -2.37
C ALA A 148 -4.41 0.28 -3.10
N ALA A 149 -3.24 0.90 -3.23
CA ALA A 149 -2.06 0.26 -3.80
C ALA A 149 -1.55 -0.91 -2.94
N VAL A 150 -1.60 -0.78 -1.61
CA VAL A 150 -1.32 -1.90 -0.69
C VAL A 150 -2.30 -3.06 -0.92
N ARG A 151 -3.60 -2.75 -1.03
CA ARG A 151 -4.64 -3.78 -1.32
C ARG A 151 -4.43 -4.43 -2.68
N PHE A 152 -3.97 -3.68 -3.69
CA PHE A 152 -3.62 -4.22 -5.00
C PHE A 152 -2.55 -5.31 -4.89
N PHE A 153 -1.42 -5.05 -4.23
CA PHE A 153 -0.36 -6.05 -4.08
C PHE A 153 -0.78 -7.26 -3.25
N ARG A 154 -1.58 -7.06 -2.21
CA ARG A 154 -2.14 -8.18 -1.44
C ARG A 154 -3.08 -9.05 -2.26
N LYS A 155 -3.91 -8.44 -3.11
CA LYS A 155 -4.78 -9.17 -4.04
C LYS A 155 -3.97 -9.90 -5.10
N ASP A 156 -2.98 -9.25 -5.74
CA ASP A 156 -2.10 -9.90 -6.71
C ASP A 156 -1.42 -11.13 -6.09
N ALA A 157 -0.85 -11.00 -4.89
CA ALA A 157 -0.20 -12.10 -4.19
C ALA A 157 -1.14 -13.27 -3.85
N ALA A 158 -2.43 -13.00 -3.67
CA ALA A 158 -3.46 -14.00 -3.38
C ALA A 158 -4.06 -14.63 -4.65
N THR A 159 -3.82 -14.07 -5.81
CA THR A 159 -4.41 -14.50 -7.10
C THR A 159 -3.34 -14.87 -8.13
N THR A 160 -2.94 -13.94 -8.97
CA THR A 160 -1.98 -14.15 -10.06
C THR A 160 -0.52 -14.18 -9.61
N ASN A 161 -0.25 -13.50 -8.49
CA ASN A 161 1.11 -13.31 -7.94
C ASN A 161 2.12 -12.82 -9.00
N THR A 162 1.67 -11.93 -9.87
CA THR A 162 2.44 -11.38 -11.00
C THR A 162 3.74 -10.73 -10.54
N TYR A 163 3.66 -10.00 -9.42
CA TYR A 163 4.79 -9.26 -8.86
C TYR A 163 5.59 -10.06 -7.83
N ARG A 164 5.17 -11.31 -7.54
CA ARG A 164 5.84 -12.20 -6.58
C ARG A 164 6.12 -11.53 -5.22
N VAL A 165 5.11 -10.87 -4.69
CA VAL A 165 5.16 -10.12 -3.43
C VAL A 165 4.80 -11.02 -2.26
N ASN A 166 5.48 -10.83 -1.13
CA ASN A 166 5.04 -11.37 0.15
C ASN A 166 4.00 -10.42 0.78
N PRO A 167 2.71 -10.80 0.87
CA PRO A 167 1.67 -9.92 1.39
C PRO A 167 1.82 -9.55 2.87
N GLY A 168 2.68 -10.26 3.62
CA GLY A 168 3.02 -9.95 5.01
C GLY A 168 4.11 -8.89 5.16
N TYR A 169 4.82 -8.53 4.06
CA TYR A 169 5.89 -7.54 4.07
C TYR A 169 5.60 -6.43 3.05
N VAL A 170 4.61 -5.62 3.37
CA VAL A 170 4.24 -4.44 2.60
C VAL A 170 4.64 -3.20 3.40
N ILE A 171 5.53 -2.42 2.83
CA ILE A 171 6.07 -1.19 3.41
C ILE A 171 5.50 -0.03 2.61
N VAL A 172 5.16 1.06 3.27
CA VAL A 172 4.78 2.31 2.62
C VAL A 172 5.81 3.40 2.93
N GLY A 173 6.03 4.28 1.98
CA GLY A 173 6.97 5.38 2.12
C GLY A 173 6.59 6.55 1.20
N GLY A 174 7.33 7.61 1.30
CA GLY A 174 7.10 8.77 0.43
C GLY A 174 8.05 9.91 0.71
N SER A 175 7.92 10.97 -0.07
CA SER A 175 8.67 12.22 0.08
C SER A 175 7.71 13.37 0.33
N SER A 176 8.00 14.25 1.29
CA SER A 176 7.19 15.44 1.61
C SER A 176 5.69 15.07 1.80
N ALA A 177 4.78 15.55 0.96
CA ALA A 177 3.36 15.19 0.98
C ALA A 177 3.14 13.67 0.96
N GLY A 178 3.89 12.92 0.16
CA GLY A 178 3.84 11.47 0.13
C GLY A 178 4.29 10.83 1.44
N ALA A 179 5.22 11.44 2.18
CA ALA A 179 5.61 10.97 3.51
C ALA A 179 4.48 11.17 4.53
N PHE A 180 3.74 12.28 4.45
CA PHE A 180 2.54 12.48 5.27
C PHE A 180 1.50 11.42 4.98
N ALA A 181 1.19 11.16 3.69
CA ALA A 181 0.26 10.08 3.31
C ALA A 181 0.71 8.72 3.85
N ALA A 182 2.01 8.41 3.82
CA ALA A 182 2.55 7.15 4.35
C ALA A 182 2.41 7.06 5.88
N LEU A 183 2.64 8.15 6.62
CA LEU A 183 2.41 8.22 8.07
C LEU A 183 0.92 8.03 8.40
N GLU A 184 0.03 8.67 7.65
CA GLU A 184 -1.42 8.49 7.82
C GLU A 184 -1.85 7.04 7.57
N VAL A 185 -1.27 6.34 6.59
CA VAL A 185 -1.51 4.90 6.38
C VAL A 185 -1.13 4.07 7.60
N GLY A 186 -0.03 4.42 8.26
CA GLY A 186 0.49 3.69 9.40
C GLY A 186 -0.21 3.98 10.74
N TYR A 187 -0.70 5.20 10.93
CA TYR A 187 -1.16 5.65 12.24
C TYR A 187 -2.63 6.06 12.31
N LEU A 188 -3.27 6.42 11.19
CA LEU A 188 -4.66 6.84 11.17
C LEU A 188 -5.56 5.62 10.93
N ASP A 189 -6.17 5.08 11.96
CA ASP A 189 -7.02 3.88 11.85
C ASP A 189 -8.50 4.12 12.20
N LYS A 190 -8.83 5.28 12.79
CA LYS A 190 -10.19 5.63 13.22
C LYS A 190 -10.66 6.95 12.62
N VAL A 191 -11.93 6.98 12.24
CA VAL A 191 -12.60 8.21 11.77
C VAL A 191 -12.51 9.34 12.79
N ALA A 192 -12.57 9.02 14.10
CA ALA A 192 -12.49 9.99 15.18
C ALA A 192 -11.14 10.73 15.30
N GLU A 193 -10.09 10.21 14.67
CA GLU A 193 -8.75 10.83 14.65
C GLU A 193 -8.65 11.94 13.59
N VAL A 194 -9.62 12.00 12.67
CA VAL A 194 -9.65 13.02 11.62
C VAL A 194 -10.51 14.20 12.06
N PRO A 195 -10.01 15.43 11.99
CA PRO A 195 -10.79 16.61 12.32
C PRO A 195 -12.12 16.67 11.56
N GLY A 196 -13.22 16.97 12.27
CA GLY A 196 -14.57 16.93 11.71
C GLY A 196 -14.78 17.79 10.47
N TYR A 197 -14.03 18.90 10.33
CA TYR A 197 -14.11 19.78 9.16
C TYR A 197 -13.66 19.11 7.85
N VAL A 198 -12.89 18.03 7.92
CA VAL A 198 -12.47 17.27 6.73
C VAL A 198 -13.64 16.51 6.12
N GLY A 199 -14.61 16.08 6.93
CA GLY A 199 -15.77 15.32 6.44
C GLY A 199 -15.37 13.95 5.86
N ILE A 200 -14.48 13.21 6.53
CA ILE A 200 -13.90 11.96 6.04
C ILE A 200 -14.95 10.91 5.65
N ALA A 201 -16.14 10.92 6.27
CA ALA A 201 -17.22 10.01 5.90
C ALA A 201 -17.65 10.18 4.44
N ALA A 202 -17.74 11.44 3.95
CA ALA A 202 -18.04 11.72 2.56
C ALA A 202 -16.93 11.35 1.59
N LEU A 203 -15.71 11.11 2.08
CA LEU A 203 -14.57 10.64 1.31
C LEU A 203 -14.44 9.09 1.32
N GLY A 204 -15.39 8.38 1.96
CA GLY A 204 -15.37 6.92 2.06
C GLY A 204 -14.68 6.39 3.32
N GLY A 205 -14.56 7.20 4.36
CA GLY A 205 -13.92 6.79 5.62
C GLY A 205 -12.41 6.66 5.51
N VAL A 206 -11.81 6.00 6.48
CA VAL A 206 -10.35 5.82 6.56
C VAL A 206 -9.82 4.95 5.41
N GLU A 207 -10.57 3.93 4.99
CA GLU A 207 -10.16 3.03 3.90
C GLU A 207 -10.38 3.62 2.51
N GLY A 208 -11.27 4.60 2.38
CA GLY A 208 -11.63 5.19 1.10
C GLY A 208 -12.39 4.25 0.17
N VAL A 209 -12.65 4.74 -1.04
CA VAL A 209 -13.38 4.01 -2.08
C VAL A 209 -12.50 3.66 -3.28
N SER A 210 -11.22 4.01 -3.24
CA SER A 210 -10.26 3.74 -4.33
C SER A 210 -9.81 2.28 -4.35
N GLY A 211 -9.68 1.74 -5.55
CA GLY A 211 -9.13 0.41 -5.80
C GLY A 211 -10.02 -0.75 -5.33
N ASN A 212 -9.39 -1.84 -4.99
CA ASN A 212 -10.09 -3.02 -4.47
C ASN A 212 -10.70 -2.73 -3.11
N PRO A 213 -11.93 -3.20 -2.84
CA PRO A 213 -12.52 -3.05 -1.51
C PRO A 213 -11.63 -3.70 -0.46
N PRO A 214 -11.66 -3.23 0.79
CA PRO A 214 -11.05 -3.93 1.90
C PRO A 214 -11.59 -5.36 1.93
N ALA A 215 -10.69 -6.35 2.08
CA ALA A 215 -11.14 -7.73 2.21
C ALA A 215 -12.02 -7.83 3.47
N THR A 216 -13.28 -8.16 3.29
CA THR A 216 -14.15 -8.47 4.41
C THR A 216 -13.56 -9.67 5.16
N ALA A 217 -13.12 -9.44 6.38
CA ALA A 217 -12.73 -10.44 7.38
C ALA A 217 -11.45 -11.27 7.17
N ALA A 218 -10.63 -11.05 6.13
CA ALA A 218 -9.40 -11.84 5.92
C ALA A 218 -8.09 -11.02 5.91
N CYS A 219 -8.13 -9.74 6.23
CA CYS A 219 -6.90 -8.98 6.42
C CYS A 219 -6.44 -9.21 7.87
N PRO A 220 -5.28 -9.88 8.12
CA PRO A 220 -4.68 -9.75 9.43
C PRO A 220 -4.47 -8.26 9.67
N ARG A 221 -4.81 -7.81 10.85
CA ARG A 221 -4.87 -6.41 11.30
C ARG A 221 -3.71 -5.58 10.77
N PRO A 222 -3.89 -4.26 10.59
CA PRO A 222 -2.76 -3.34 10.48
C PRO A 222 -1.83 -3.61 11.67
N CYS A 223 -0.54 -3.50 11.45
CA CYS A 223 0.45 -3.62 12.51
C CYS A 223 0.08 -2.60 13.61
N SER A 224 -0.65 -3.06 14.62
CA SER A 224 -0.72 -2.36 15.88
C SER A 224 0.48 -2.81 16.67
N THR A 225 1.41 -1.88 16.88
CA THR A 225 2.52 -1.80 17.86
C THR A 225 3.19 -3.12 18.22
#